data_9f3ccb427b05ee1990cb662fb7ae9626
#
_entry.id   9f3ccb427b05ee1990cb662fb7ae9626
#
_cell.length_a   1.000
_cell.length_b   1.000
_cell.length_c   1.000
_cell.angle_alpha   90.00
_cell.angle_beta   90.00
_cell.angle_gamma   90.00
#
_symmetry.space_group_name_H-M   'P 1'
#
loop_
_entity.id
_entity.type
_entity.pdbx_description
1 polymer ?
#
loop_
_entity_poly.entity_id
_entity_poly.type
_entity_poly.pdbx_seq_one_letter_code
_entity_poly.pdbx_strand_id
1 'polypeptide(L)'
;MNPVRNLNFNEEINKSPRKISNGVKILICTGIFPPDIGGPAQYAKNLREEFIREKHQVKVMSYKFEKKLPSGLRHCFYFLKIIPLVLRTNLIIALDTFSVGLPAVCAAKIFRRKIIFRIGGDFLWESYVERSGNLMPLKKFYETAPILSVKEKIIFSLTKFVLRNSTALVFSTSWQKEIFEKNYNLNPKKSFIIENFYGEKIANLGFKEKKFLWAGRPLRLKNLENLKQVFVEAKKENGDIKLEIVSGVSQDELMQKIQNCYAVILLSISDVSPNLILEGIMANKPFILTKETGLYGKLKDIGIFIDPLDGEDIKKKVLFLADDNNYKEYKERVANFNFTHSWKQIAGEFLEIYKKL
;
A
#
# COMPACT_ATOMS: atom_id res chain seq x y z
N MET A 1 13.69 29.29 21.05
CA MET A 1 13.24 29.10 19.67
C MET A 1 14.44 28.78 18.80
N ASN A 2 14.70 27.50 18.54
CA ASN A 2 15.78 27.09 17.63
C ASN A 2 15.16 26.67 16.31
N PRO A 3 15.66 27.13 15.14
CA PRO A 3 15.11 26.76 13.85
C PRO A 3 15.50 25.32 13.50
N VAL A 4 14.50 24.54 13.14
CA VAL A 4 14.66 23.19 12.60
C VAL A 4 15.44 23.29 11.28
N ARG A 5 16.65 22.72 11.25
CA ARG A 5 17.43 22.58 10.01
C ARG A 5 16.72 21.63 9.07
N ASN A 6 16.17 22.18 8.00
CA ASN A 6 15.79 21.41 6.82
C ASN A 6 17.07 20.82 6.21
N LEU A 7 17.28 19.52 6.40
CA LEU A 7 18.30 18.77 5.68
C LEU A 7 17.83 18.62 4.22
N ASN A 8 18.43 19.38 3.34
CA ASN A 8 18.25 19.27 1.89
C ASN A 8 18.81 17.92 1.43
N PHE A 9 17.93 16.97 1.21
CA PHE A 9 18.23 15.62 0.67
C PHE A 9 18.69 15.64 -0.80
N ASN A 10 18.63 16.80 -1.47
CA ASN A 10 18.90 16.90 -2.92
C ASN A 10 20.38 17.12 -3.30
N GLU A 11 21.29 17.34 -2.37
CA GLU A 11 22.69 17.61 -2.71
C GLU A 11 23.61 16.38 -2.75
N GLU A 12 23.21 15.23 -2.23
CA GLU A 12 24.04 14.00 -2.29
C GLU A 12 23.80 13.12 -3.53
N ILE A 13 22.86 13.46 -4.42
CA ILE A 13 22.49 12.62 -5.58
C ILE A 13 23.47 12.78 -6.77
N ASN A 14 24.40 13.73 -6.73
CA ASN A 14 25.30 14.03 -7.87
C ASN A 14 26.63 13.28 -7.89
N LYS A 15 26.83 12.22 -7.11
CA LYS A 15 27.95 11.30 -7.32
C LYS A 15 27.56 10.26 -8.35
N SER A 16 28.19 10.33 -9.53
CA SER A 16 28.05 9.39 -10.65
C SER A 16 27.88 7.92 -10.16
N PRO A 17 26.76 7.24 -10.48
CA PRO A 17 26.54 5.86 -10.02
C PRO A 17 27.56 4.94 -10.68
N ARG A 18 28.24 4.10 -9.89
CA ARG A 18 29.06 3.00 -10.43
C ARG A 18 28.14 2.16 -11.36
N LYS A 19 28.44 2.16 -12.66
CA LYS A 19 27.74 1.33 -13.64
C LYS A 19 27.86 -0.12 -13.19
N ILE A 20 26.73 -0.75 -12.85
CA ILE A 20 26.66 -2.20 -12.71
C ILE A 20 26.72 -2.76 -14.14
N SER A 21 27.88 -3.19 -14.58
CA SER A 21 28.14 -3.67 -15.96
C SER A 21 27.44 -5.00 -16.28
N ASN A 22 26.99 -5.77 -15.27
CA ASN A 22 26.21 -6.99 -15.42
C ASN A 22 24.90 -6.87 -14.63
N GLY A 23 23.77 -7.20 -15.27
CA GLY A 23 22.44 -7.13 -14.66
C GLY A 23 22.34 -7.93 -13.35
N VAL A 24 21.70 -7.37 -12.33
CA VAL A 24 21.47 -8.03 -11.04
C VAL A 24 20.46 -9.17 -11.21
N LYS A 25 20.71 -10.31 -10.57
CA LYS A 25 19.77 -11.43 -10.50
C LYS A 25 18.83 -11.23 -9.31
N ILE A 26 17.57 -10.96 -9.59
CA ILE A 26 16.56 -10.58 -8.61
C ILE A 26 15.51 -11.68 -8.49
N LEU A 27 15.18 -12.06 -7.25
CA LEU A 27 14.06 -12.92 -6.93
C LEU A 27 12.98 -12.11 -6.22
N ILE A 28 11.81 -11.95 -6.84
CA ILE A 28 10.62 -11.32 -6.21
C ILE A 28 9.77 -12.43 -5.60
N CYS A 29 9.59 -12.39 -4.27
CA CYS A 29 8.69 -13.26 -3.52
C CYS A 29 7.40 -12.51 -3.20
N THR A 30 6.26 -13.01 -3.66
CA THR A 30 4.95 -12.37 -3.46
C THR A 30 3.86 -13.40 -3.15
N GLY A 31 2.86 -13.05 -2.35
CA GLY A 31 1.73 -13.95 -2.06
C GLY A 31 0.82 -14.18 -3.26
N ILE A 32 0.67 -13.16 -4.11
CA ILE A 32 -0.17 -13.18 -5.31
C ILE A 32 0.56 -12.54 -6.49
N PHE A 33 0.27 -13.04 -7.70
CA PHE A 33 0.81 -12.52 -8.97
C PHE A 33 -0.23 -12.74 -10.07
N PRO A 34 -0.31 -11.93 -11.14
CA PRO A 34 -1.27 -12.16 -12.19
C PRO A 34 -1.26 -13.62 -12.71
N PRO A 35 -2.46 -14.21 -12.96
CA PRO A 35 -3.78 -13.58 -13.10
C PRO A 35 -4.54 -13.25 -11.81
N ASP A 36 -3.96 -13.47 -10.61
CA ASP A 36 -4.58 -13.03 -9.36
C ASP A 36 -4.83 -11.50 -9.39
N ILE A 37 -6.00 -11.04 -8.92
CA ILE A 37 -6.40 -9.64 -8.90
C ILE A 37 -6.02 -9.01 -7.55
N GLY A 38 -5.52 -7.78 -7.59
CA GLY A 38 -5.23 -6.97 -6.41
C GLY A 38 -3.96 -6.14 -6.50
N GLY A 39 -3.89 -5.09 -5.68
CA GLY A 39 -2.76 -4.15 -5.66
C GLY A 39 -1.38 -4.81 -5.50
N PRO A 40 -1.19 -5.79 -4.58
CA PRO A 40 0.09 -6.49 -4.46
C PRO A 40 0.49 -7.28 -5.71
N ALA A 41 -0.46 -7.88 -6.44
CA ALA A 41 -0.19 -8.59 -7.69
C ALA A 41 0.29 -7.62 -8.79
N GLN A 42 -0.39 -6.48 -8.90
CA GLN A 42 -0.04 -5.43 -9.86
C GLN A 42 1.32 -4.80 -9.51
N TYR A 43 1.59 -4.54 -8.24
CA TYR A 43 2.88 -4.05 -7.78
C TYR A 43 4.04 -4.99 -8.17
N ALA A 44 3.88 -6.29 -7.90
CA ALA A 44 4.89 -7.29 -8.25
C ALA A 44 5.12 -7.40 -9.77
N LYS A 45 4.04 -7.29 -10.57
CA LYS A 45 4.10 -7.29 -12.03
C LYS A 45 4.87 -6.08 -12.55
N ASN A 46 4.48 -4.89 -12.16
CA ASN A 46 5.09 -3.64 -12.66
C ASN A 46 6.56 -3.53 -12.25
N LEU A 47 6.87 -3.88 -11.00
CA LEU A 47 8.26 -3.91 -10.52
C LEU A 47 9.12 -4.91 -11.30
N ARG A 48 8.59 -6.11 -11.61
CA ARG A 48 9.26 -7.10 -12.45
C ARG A 48 9.52 -6.55 -13.86
N GLU A 49 8.51 -5.96 -14.49
CA GLU A 49 8.62 -5.43 -15.85
C GLU A 49 9.65 -4.31 -15.92
N GLU A 50 9.70 -3.43 -14.92
CA GLU A 50 10.68 -2.35 -14.89
C GLU A 50 12.11 -2.86 -14.70
N PHE A 51 12.35 -3.78 -13.79
CA PHE A 51 13.67 -4.39 -13.66
C PHE A 51 14.13 -5.12 -14.92
N ILE A 52 13.22 -5.76 -15.66
CA ILE A 52 13.55 -6.40 -16.95
C ILE A 52 13.90 -5.34 -17.99
N ARG A 53 13.15 -4.21 -18.04
CA ARG A 53 13.43 -3.07 -18.92
C ARG A 53 14.82 -2.48 -18.66
N GLU A 54 15.24 -2.47 -17.40
CA GLU A 54 16.59 -2.05 -16.97
C GLU A 54 17.65 -3.15 -17.11
N LYS A 55 17.36 -4.23 -17.86
CA LYS A 55 18.28 -5.35 -18.20
C LYS A 55 18.72 -6.20 -16.99
N HIS A 56 17.90 -6.27 -15.93
CA HIS A 56 18.10 -7.20 -14.82
C HIS A 56 17.44 -8.57 -15.10
N GLN A 57 17.99 -9.63 -14.51
CA GLN A 57 17.41 -10.97 -14.58
C GLN A 57 16.43 -11.16 -13.42
N VAL A 58 15.13 -11.24 -13.70
CA VAL A 58 14.09 -11.29 -12.68
C VAL A 58 13.33 -12.62 -12.73
N LYS A 59 13.24 -13.28 -11.59
CA LYS A 59 12.32 -14.39 -11.34
C LYS A 59 11.27 -13.96 -10.32
N VAL A 60 10.01 -14.35 -10.54
CA VAL A 60 8.93 -14.12 -9.57
C VAL A 60 8.48 -15.47 -9.04
N MET A 61 8.35 -15.57 -7.73
CA MET A 61 7.81 -16.74 -7.06
C MET A 61 6.60 -16.33 -6.24
N SER A 62 5.42 -16.84 -6.63
CA SER A 62 4.16 -16.63 -5.91
C SER A 62 3.60 -17.96 -5.41
N TYR A 63 2.64 -17.87 -4.49
CA TYR A 63 1.86 -19.02 -4.09
C TYR A 63 0.99 -19.51 -5.26
N LYS A 64 0.99 -20.83 -5.46
CA LYS A 64 0.11 -21.54 -6.41
C LYS A 64 -0.60 -22.66 -5.67
N PHE A 65 -0.04 -23.85 -5.75
CA PHE A 65 -0.55 -25.03 -5.03
C PHE A 65 -0.53 -24.83 -3.51
N GLU A 66 0.44 -24.11 -2.99
CA GLU A 66 0.61 -23.83 -1.57
C GLU A 66 -0.61 -23.16 -0.91
N LYS A 67 -1.42 -22.43 -1.70
CA LYS A 67 -2.68 -21.83 -1.20
C LYS A 67 -3.63 -22.87 -0.59
N LYS A 68 -3.56 -24.12 -1.05
CA LYS A 68 -4.42 -25.24 -0.60
C LYS A 68 -3.88 -25.93 0.66
N LEU A 69 -2.62 -25.68 1.05
CA LEU A 69 -1.99 -26.33 2.20
C LEU A 69 -2.32 -25.59 3.52
N PRO A 70 -2.37 -26.30 4.66
CA PRO A 70 -2.43 -25.69 5.98
C PRO A 70 -1.28 -24.70 6.23
N SER A 71 -1.51 -23.70 7.10
CA SER A 71 -0.60 -22.55 7.27
C SER A 71 0.86 -22.95 7.51
N GLY A 72 1.17 -23.90 8.38
CA GLY A 72 2.55 -24.34 8.64
C GLY A 72 3.19 -25.00 7.40
N LEU A 73 2.51 -25.98 6.82
CA LEU A 73 3.01 -26.74 5.67
C LEU A 73 3.25 -25.86 4.45
N ARG A 74 2.40 -24.86 4.19
CA ARG A 74 2.59 -23.95 3.06
C ARG A 74 3.90 -23.18 3.12
N HIS A 75 4.31 -22.75 4.32
CA HIS A 75 5.58 -22.03 4.50
C HIS A 75 6.79 -22.96 4.28
N CYS A 76 6.74 -24.18 4.79
CA CYS A 76 7.80 -25.17 4.57
C CYS A 76 7.92 -25.52 3.08
N PHE A 77 6.78 -25.78 2.42
CA PHE A 77 6.79 -26.11 0.99
C PHE A 77 7.33 -24.94 0.14
N TYR A 78 6.87 -23.72 0.43
CA TYR A 78 7.37 -22.54 -0.28
C TYR A 78 8.86 -22.31 -0.02
N PHE A 79 9.33 -22.52 1.21
CA PHE A 79 10.76 -22.45 1.55
C PHE A 79 11.58 -23.38 0.67
N LEU A 80 11.23 -24.69 0.59
CA LEU A 80 11.93 -25.65 -0.23
C LEU A 80 11.91 -25.27 -1.73
N LYS A 81 10.77 -24.80 -2.20
CA LYS A 81 10.58 -24.38 -3.59
C LYS A 81 11.48 -23.22 -4.01
N ILE A 82 11.76 -22.27 -3.12
CA ILE A 82 12.58 -21.10 -3.45
C ILE A 82 14.09 -21.35 -3.34
N ILE A 83 14.55 -22.39 -2.64
CA ILE A 83 15.99 -22.66 -2.42
C ILE A 83 16.81 -22.62 -3.70
N PRO A 84 16.45 -23.35 -4.80
CA PRO A 84 17.25 -23.35 -6.02
C PRO A 84 17.38 -21.97 -6.67
N LEU A 85 16.38 -21.11 -6.48
CA LEU A 85 16.41 -19.74 -6.97
C LEU A 85 17.24 -18.82 -6.08
N VAL A 86 17.10 -18.95 -4.76
CA VAL A 86 17.88 -18.18 -3.77
C VAL A 86 19.38 -18.40 -3.96
N LEU A 87 19.82 -19.63 -4.22
CA LEU A 87 21.23 -19.94 -4.48
C LEU A 87 21.80 -19.20 -5.69
N ARG A 88 20.97 -18.90 -6.68
CA ARG A 88 21.35 -18.25 -7.95
C ARG A 88 21.04 -16.76 -8.01
N THR A 89 20.59 -16.16 -6.90
CA THR A 89 20.08 -14.78 -6.82
C THR A 89 21.07 -13.88 -6.08
N ASN A 90 21.19 -12.62 -6.51
CA ASN A 90 21.95 -11.58 -5.81
C ASN A 90 21.09 -10.85 -4.78
N LEU A 91 19.84 -10.58 -5.13
CA LEU A 91 18.89 -9.81 -4.35
C LEU A 91 17.53 -10.51 -4.28
N ILE A 92 16.99 -10.64 -3.07
CA ILE A 92 15.61 -11.09 -2.84
C ILE A 92 14.79 -9.86 -2.47
N ILE A 93 13.61 -9.69 -3.09
CA ILE A 93 12.62 -8.69 -2.71
C ILE A 93 11.36 -9.44 -2.26
N ALA A 94 10.99 -9.33 -0.99
CA ALA A 94 9.76 -9.92 -0.45
C ALA A 94 8.69 -8.84 -0.29
N LEU A 95 7.47 -9.10 -0.81
CA LEU A 95 6.37 -8.14 -0.89
C LEU A 95 5.21 -8.46 0.07
N ASP A 96 5.37 -9.45 0.95
CA ASP A 96 4.34 -9.89 1.89
C ASP A 96 5.00 -10.37 3.17
N THR A 97 4.49 -9.90 4.31
CA THR A 97 5.16 -10.07 5.61
C THR A 97 5.14 -11.50 6.11
N PHE A 98 4.03 -12.20 5.96
CA PHE A 98 3.80 -13.46 6.64
C PHE A 98 3.84 -14.66 5.71
N SER A 99 3.14 -14.62 4.58
CA SER A 99 3.00 -15.81 3.73
C SER A 99 4.31 -16.18 3.04
N VAL A 100 4.89 -15.29 2.26
CA VAL A 100 6.16 -15.52 1.55
C VAL A 100 7.37 -14.89 2.26
N GLY A 101 7.15 -13.88 3.08
CA GLY A 101 8.22 -13.17 3.77
C GLY A 101 8.96 -14.04 4.78
N LEU A 102 8.25 -14.81 5.59
CA LEU A 102 8.86 -15.71 6.57
C LEU A 102 9.79 -16.75 5.90
N PRO A 103 9.35 -17.58 4.93
CA PRO A 103 10.25 -18.52 4.28
C PRO A 103 11.35 -17.84 3.47
N ALA A 104 11.10 -16.67 2.87
CA ALA A 104 12.12 -15.94 2.12
C ALA A 104 13.24 -15.41 3.03
N VAL A 105 12.92 -14.86 4.20
CA VAL A 105 13.89 -14.39 5.18
C VAL A 105 14.69 -15.56 5.75
N CYS A 106 14.04 -16.69 6.06
CA CYS A 106 14.74 -17.90 6.50
C CYS A 106 15.75 -18.38 5.45
N ALA A 107 15.35 -18.48 4.19
CA ALA A 107 16.23 -18.87 3.09
C ALA A 107 17.37 -17.85 2.89
N ALA A 108 17.06 -16.56 2.88
CA ALA A 108 18.07 -15.50 2.76
C ALA A 108 19.13 -15.58 3.86
N LYS A 109 18.73 -15.84 5.10
CA LYS A 109 19.62 -15.97 6.25
C LYS A 109 20.53 -17.21 6.15
N ILE A 110 19.94 -18.37 5.83
CA ILE A 110 20.69 -19.63 5.69
C ILE A 110 21.73 -19.53 4.58
N PHE A 111 21.35 -18.99 3.42
CA PHE A 111 22.23 -18.91 2.24
C PHE A 111 22.96 -17.57 2.13
N ARG A 112 22.95 -16.74 3.19
CA ARG A 112 23.63 -15.44 3.27
C ARG A 112 23.35 -14.52 2.08
N ARG A 113 22.07 -14.46 1.66
CA ARG A 113 21.60 -13.57 0.57
C ARG A 113 21.03 -12.29 1.10
N LYS A 114 21.21 -11.19 0.37
CA LYS A 114 20.59 -9.89 0.69
C LYS A 114 19.09 -9.97 0.41
N ILE A 115 18.29 -9.52 1.38
CA ILE A 115 16.85 -9.45 1.25
C ILE A 115 16.36 -8.07 1.63
N ILE A 116 15.62 -7.45 0.72
CA ILE A 116 14.85 -6.23 0.95
C ILE A 116 13.40 -6.63 1.16
N PHE A 117 12.83 -6.23 2.27
CA PHE A 117 11.47 -6.55 2.65
C PHE A 117 10.58 -5.32 2.51
N ARG A 118 9.58 -5.35 1.61
CA ARG A 118 8.60 -4.27 1.45
C ARG A 118 7.34 -4.58 2.25
N ILE A 119 7.02 -3.69 3.17
CA ILE A 119 5.84 -3.77 4.03
C ILE A 119 4.68 -3.03 3.35
N GLY A 120 3.66 -3.78 2.89
CA GLY A 120 2.47 -3.20 2.23
C GLY A 120 1.37 -2.80 3.20
N GLY A 121 1.08 -3.65 4.19
CA GLY A 121 0.07 -3.46 5.22
C GLY A 121 0.50 -4.09 6.53
N ASP A 122 -0.40 -4.19 7.49
CA ASP A 122 -0.15 -4.83 8.78
C ASP A 122 -1.08 -6.03 8.99
N PHE A 123 -0.56 -7.21 8.70
CA PHE A 123 -1.33 -8.45 8.80
C PHE A 123 -1.79 -8.77 10.23
N LEU A 124 -1.06 -8.35 11.24
CA LEU A 124 -1.45 -8.55 12.64
C LEU A 124 -2.70 -7.72 12.97
N TRP A 125 -2.65 -6.43 12.69
CA TRP A 125 -3.77 -5.52 12.90
C TRP A 125 -4.99 -5.91 12.06
N GLU A 126 -4.81 -6.20 10.78
CA GLU A 126 -5.88 -6.69 9.90
C GLU A 126 -6.54 -7.96 10.48
N SER A 127 -5.74 -8.94 10.93
CA SER A 127 -6.25 -10.17 11.54
C SER A 127 -7.02 -9.91 12.83
N TYR A 128 -6.56 -8.96 13.65
CA TYR A 128 -7.25 -8.57 14.88
C TYR A 128 -8.61 -7.93 14.58
N VAL A 129 -8.67 -6.95 13.67
CA VAL A 129 -9.92 -6.27 13.29
C VAL A 129 -10.92 -7.26 12.70
N GLU A 130 -10.49 -8.12 11.78
CA GLU A 130 -11.37 -9.12 11.15
C GLU A 130 -11.92 -10.14 12.16
N ARG A 131 -11.11 -10.57 13.13
CA ARG A 131 -11.53 -11.52 14.17
C ARG A 131 -12.43 -10.89 15.22
N SER A 132 -12.02 -9.74 15.75
CA SER A 132 -12.70 -9.12 16.90
C SER A 132 -13.93 -8.30 16.52
N GLY A 133 -13.99 -7.81 15.28
CA GLY A 133 -14.95 -6.81 14.86
C GLY A 133 -14.71 -5.42 15.45
N ASN A 134 -13.65 -5.24 16.26
CA ASN A 134 -13.30 -3.95 16.83
C ASN A 134 -12.60 -3.09 15.80
N LEU A 135 -13.28 -2.08 15.31
CA LEU A 135 -12.81 -1.15 14.27
C LEU A 135 -11.81 -0.14 14.87
N MET A 136 -10.67 -0.63 15.32
CA MET A 136 -9.61 0.17 15.94
C MET A 136 -8.58 0.62 14.90
N PRO A 137 -8.28 1.93 14.78
CA PRO A 137 -7.23 2.45 13.90
C PRO A 137 -5.85 1.83 14.19
N LEU A 138 -5.03 1.69 13.15
CA LEU A 138 -3.72 1.03 13.24
C LEU A 138 -2.81 1.64 14.30
N LYS A 139 -2.72 2.96 14.37
CA LYS A 139 -1.89 3.63 15.38
C LYS A 139 -2.41 3.33 16.79
N LYS A 140 -3.72 3.46 17.00
CA LYS A 140 -4.37 3.18 18.28
C LYS A 140 -4.21 1.72 18.70
N PHE A 141 -4.26 0.77 17.76
CA PHE A 141 -4.03 -0.65 18.03
C PHE A 141 -2.70 -0.90 18.74
N TYR A 142 -1.63 -0.27 18.28
CA TYR A 142 -0.31 -0.41 18.91
C TYR A 142 -0.17 0.39 20.20
N GLU A 143 -0.85 1.53 20.34
CA GLU A 143 -0.83 2.35 21.55
C GLU A 143 -1.60 1.69 22.70
N THR A 144 -2.73 1.06 22.40
CA THR A 144 -3.57 0.41 23.43
C THR A 144 -3.16 -1.02 23.75
N ALA A 145 -2.34 -1.65 22.89
CA ALA A 145 -1.87 -3.03 23.03
C ALA A 145 -2.99 -4.00 23.44
N PRO A 146 -4.02 -4.18 22.60
CA PRO A 146 -5.20 -4.97 22.96
C PRO A 146 -4.83 -6.45 23.20
N ILE A 147 -5.72 -7.18 23.89
CA ILE A 147 -5.52 -8.60 24.15
C ILE A 147 -5.51 -9.39 22.83
N LEU A 148 -4.36 -9.96 22.51
CA LEU A 148 -4.15 -10.78 21.33
C LEU A 148 -4.49 -12.24 21.62
N SER A 149 -5.12 -12.90 20.64
CA SER A 149 -5.28 -14.36 20.64
C SER A 149 -3.92 -15.06 20.51
N VAL A 150 -3.86 -16.36 20.81
CA VAL A 150 -2.64 -17.17 20.66
C VAL A 150 -2.09 -17.07 19.22
N LYS A 151 -2.98 -17.16 18.23
CA LYS A 151 -2.60 -17.03 16.80
C LYS A 151 -1.98 -15.65 16.51
N GLU A 152 -2.55 -14.58 17.02
CA GLU A 152 -2.03 -13.22 16.82
C GLU A 152 -0.70 -12.99 17.52
N LYS A 153 -0.49 -13.57 18.71
CA LYS A 153 0.81 -13.56 19.38
C LYS A 153 1.90 -14.26 18.56
N ILE A 154 1.55 -15.38 17.93
CA ILE A 154 2.46 -16.07 16.99
C ILE A 154 2.74 -15.20 15.77
N ILE A 155 1.72 -14.59 15.16
CA ILE A 155 1.88 -13.67 14.02
C ILE A 155 2.80 -12.52 14.42
N PHE A 156 2.59 -11.88 15.57
CA PHE A 156 3.46 -10.81 16.08
C PHE A 156 4.91 -11.24 16.19
N SER A 157 5.16 -12.38 16.82
CA SER A 157 6.51 -12.93 17.05
C SER A 157 7.22 -13.26 15.74
N LEU A 158 6.50 -13.89 14.80
CA LEU A 158 7.05 -14.24 13.48
C LEU A 158 7.27 -12.98 12.60
N THR A 159 6.36 -12.03 12.64
CA THR A 159 6.53 -10.73 11.97
C THR A 159 7.77 -10.01 12.52
N LYS A 160 7.93 -9.95 13.85
CA LYS A 160 9.11 -9.39 14.49
C LYS A 160 10.40 -10.07 14.06
N PHE A 161 10.38 -11.41 13.96
CA PHE A 161 11.52 -12.18 13.46
C PHE A 161 11.85 -11.80 12.02
N VAL A 162 10.86 -11.77 11.12
CA VAL A 162 11.04 -11.41 9.70
C VAL A 162 11.64 -10.02 9.57
N LEU A 163 11.04 -9.01 10.21
CA LEU A 163 11.49 -7.63 10.11
C LEU A 163 12.92 -7.43 10.64
N ARG A 164 13.27 -8.04 11.77
CA ARG A 164 14.61 -7.91 12.37
C ARG A 164 15.71 -8.64 11.61
N ASN A 165 15.37 -9.73 10.93
CA ASN A 165 16.33 -10.56 10.18
C ASN A 165 16.42 -10.20 8.69
N SER A 166 15.63 -9.25 8.21
CA SER A 166 15.77 -8.68 6.87
C SER A 166 17.02 -7.80 6.77
N THR A 167 17.64 -7.74 5.59
CA THR A 167 18.83 -6.90 5.38
C THR A 167 18.42 -5.43 5.31
N ALA A 168 17.32 -5.12 4.64
CA ALA A 168 16.69 -3.81 4.62
C ALA A 168 15.16 -3.93 4.64
N LEU A 169 14.51 -2.89 5.16
CA LEU A 169 13.07 -2.75 5.23
C LEU A 169 12.63 -1.55 4.40
N VAL A 170 11.56 -1.70 3.64
CA VAL A 170 10.98 -0.64 2.82
C VAL A 170 9.53 -0.43 3.24
N PHE A 171 9.20 0.79 3.61
CA PHE A 171 7.88 1.25 3.97
C PHE A 171 7.32 2.16 2.87
N SER A 172 6.00 2.22 2.73
CA SER A 172 5.37 3.09 1.74
C SER A 172 5.24 4.54 2.21
N THR A 173 5.29 4.79 3.53
CA THR A 173 5.13 6.11 4.13
C THR A 173 5.95 6.24 5.43
N SER A 174 6.29 7.47 5.83
CA SER A 174 6.94 7.76 7.12
C SER A 174 6.04 7.35 8.30
N TRP A 175 4.74 7.60 8.20
CA TRP A 175 3.75 7.21 9.19
C TRP A 175 3.77 5.71 9.49
N GLN A 176 3.81 4.86 8.46
CA GLN A 176 3.92 3.41 8.64
C GLN A 176 5.28 3.03 9.25
N LYS A 177 6.36 3.62 8.74
CA LYS A 177 7.72 3.38 9.24
C LYS A 177 7.83 3.65 10.73
N GLU A 178 7.35 4.80 11.20
CA GLU A 178 7.36 5.20 12.62
C GLU A 178 6.60 4.20 13.52
N ILE A 179 5.40 3.78 13.10
CA ILE A 179 4.61 2.78 13.83
C ILE A 179 5.39 1.47 13.97
N PHE A 180 5.97 0.98 12.87
CA PHE A 180 6.68 -0.30 12.87
C PHE A 180 8.02 -0.23 13.61
N GLU A 181 8.81 0.81 13.42
CA GLU A 181 10.09 0.99 14.13
C GLU A 181 9.90 0.95 15.64
N LYS A 182 8.93 1.70 16.15
CA LYS A 182 8.61 1.75 17.58
C LYS A 182 8.17 0.38 18.12
N ASN A 183 7.18 -0.26 17.47
CA ASN A 183 6.50 -1.42 18.07
C ASN A 183 7.25 -2.74 17.84
N TYR A 184 8.05 -2.86 16.79
CA TYR A 184 8.89 -4.02 16.54
C TYR A 184 10.35 -3.81 16.96
N ASN A 185 10.69 -2.65 17.50
CA ASN A 185 12.07 -2.24 17.87
C ASN A 185 13.03 -2.51 16.71
N LEU A 186 12.82 -1.83 15.60
CA LEU A 186 13.60 -1.97 14.38
C LEU A 186 14.79 -1.01 14.37
N ASN A 187 15.82 -1.36 13.60
CA ASN A 187 16.97 -0.47 13.39
C ASN A 187 16.65 0.58 12.31
N PRO A 188 16.59 1.88 12.63
CA PRO A 188 16.28 2.92 11.65
C PRO A 188 17.25 2.98 10.46
N LYS A 189 18.51 2.54 10.65
CA LYS A 189 19.52 2.50 9.58
C LYS A 189 19.22 1.47 8.48
N LYS A 190 18.32 0.52 8.76
CA LYS A 190 17.86 -0.51 7.81
C LYS A 190 16.47 -0.21 7.23
N SER A 191 15.84 0.87 7.65
CA SER A 191 14.47 1.24 7.32
C SER A 191 14.44 2.40 6.33
N PHE A 192 13.90 2.15 5.15
CA PHE A 192 13.82 3.08 4.03
C PHE A 192 12.37 3.36 3.68
N ILE A 193 12.13 4.45 2.95
CA ILE A 193 10.82 4.78 2.39
C ILE A 193 10.94 4.67 0.88
N ILE A 194 10.06 3.88 0.26
CA ILE A 194 9.78 3.88 -1.18
C ILE A 194 8.27 4.05 -1.32
N GLU A 195 7.84 5.22 -1.73
CA GLU A 195 6.42 5.51 -1.90
C GLU A 195 5.78 4.62 -2.98
N ASN A 196 4.47 4.52 -2.97
CA ASN A 196 3.75 3.85 -4.03
C ASN A 196 3.85 4.63 -5.36
N PHE A 197 3.40 4.00 -6.43
CA PHE A 197 3.32 4.62 -7.75
C PHE A 197 2.33 5.79 -7.75
N TYR A 198 2.80 6.92 -8.25
CA TYR A 198 2.01 8.10 -8.61
C TYR A 198 2.19 8.34 -10.10
N GLY A 199 1.18 8.02 -10.88
CA GLY A 199 1.24 8.20 -12.32
C GLY A 199 1.03 9.65 -12.76
N GLU A 200 1.32 9.89 -14.04
CA GLU A 200 0.99 11.14 -14.68
C GLU A 200 -0.53 11.34 -14.76
N LYS A 201 -0.95 12.59 -14.87
CA LYS A 201 -2.38 12.92 -15.04
C LYS A 201 -2.92 12.34 -16.34
N ILE A 202 -4.09 11.74 -16.24
CA ILE A 202 -4.83 11.22 -17.39
C ILE A 202 -6.10 12.03 -17.63
N ALA A 203 -6.66 11.89 -18.82
CA ALA A 203 -7.88 12.60 -19.18
C ALA A 203 -9.03 12.30 -18.21
N ASN A 204 -9.69 13.34 -17.72
CA ASN A 204 -10.94 13.24 -17.00
C ASN A 204 -12.09 13.24 -18.01
N LEU A 205 -12.82 12.14 -18.11
CA LEU A 205 -13.93 11.98 -19.05
C LEU A 205 -15.25 12.64 -18.59
N GLY A 206 -15.18 13.35 -17.44
CA GLY A 206 -16.36 13.93 -16.81
C GLY A 206 -17.17 12.93 -16.01
N PHE A 207 -18.42 13.23 -15.78
CA PHE A 207 -19.39 12.36 -15.12
C PHE A 207 -20.79 12.69 -15.65
N LYS A 208 -21.67 11.70 -15.67
CA LYS A 208 -23.09 11.86 -16.01
C LYS A 208 -23.98 12.01 -14.78
N GLU A 209 -23.52 11.46 -13.64
CA GLU A 209 -24.25 11.38 -12.37
C GLU A 209 -23.27 11.64 -11.22
N LYS A 210 -23.75 12.19 -10.09
CA LYS A 210 -22.93 12.39 -8.88
C LYS A 210 -22.63 11.06 -8.19
N LYS A 211 -21.85 10.22 -8.87
CA LYS A 211 -21.52 8.86 -8.45
C LYS A 211 -20.20 8.82 -7.72
N PHE A 212 -20.23 8.56 -6.42
CA PHE A 212 -19.05 8.30 -5.60
C PHE A 212 -18.62 6.86 -5.77
N LEU A 213 -17.38 6.64 -6.13
CA LEU A 213 -16.82 5.32 -6.39
C LEU A 213 -16.01 4.82 -5.17
N TRP A 214 -16.43 3.69 -4.65
CA TRP A 214 -15.64 2.90 -3.73
C TRP A 214 -15.13 1.64 -4.45
N ALA A 215 -13.83 1.30 -4.30
CA ALA A 215 -13.30 0.08 -4.85
C ALA A 215 -12.34 -0.61 -3.87
N GLY A 216 -12.48 -1.94 -3.76
CA GLY A 216 -11.63 -2.73 -2.88
C GLY A 216 -12.19 -4.11 -2.54
N ARG A 217 -11.49 -4.81 -1.65
CA ARG A 217 -11.99 -6.03 -1.04
C ARG A 217 -12.96 -5.67 0.09
N PRO A 218 -14.12 -6.31 0.22
CA PRO A 218 -15.10 -6.00 1.25
C PRO A 218 -14.69 -6.60 2.63
N LEU A 219 -13.56 -6.13 3.16
CA LEU A 219 -13.07 -6.46 4.48
C LEU A 219 -13.67 -5.50 5.53
N ARG A 220 -13.80 -5.92 6.78
CA ARG A 220 -14.33 -5.10 7.88
C ARG A 220 -13.55 -3.80 8.04
N LEU A 221 -12.21 -3.88 7.93
CA LEU A 221 -11.32 -2.70 8.00
C LEU A 221 -11.59 -1.66 6.90
N LYS A 222 -12.27 -2.03 5.82
CA LYS A 222 -12.67 -1.09 4.74
C LYS A 222 -13.96 -0.34 5.03
N ASN A 223 -14.63 -0.68 6.12
CA ASN A 223 -15.77 0.03 6.68
C ASN A 223 -16.94 0.25 5.70
N LEU A 224 -17.12 -0.71 4.79
CA LEU A 224 -18.07 -0.60 3.67
C LEU A 224 -19.53 -0.53 4.15
N GLU A 225 -19.88 -1.22 5.23
CA GLU A 225 -21.27 -1.23 5.73
C GLU A 225 -21.65 0.16 6.28
N ASN A 226 -20.76 0.82 7.02
CA ASN A 226 -20.97 2.20 7.46
C ASN A 226 -21.11 3.16 6.26
N LEU A 227 -20.27 2.99 5.23
CA LEU A 227 -20.37 3.78 4.00
C LEU A 227 -21.75 3.65 3.36
N LYS A 228 -22.29 2.42 3.23
CA LYS A 228 -23.63 2.20 2.69
C LYS A 228 -24.71 2.90 3.51
N GLN A 229 -24.66 2.78 4.84
CA GLN A 229 -25.63 3.42 5.75
C GLN A 229 -25.59 4.94 5.61
N VAL A 230 -24.40 5.53 5.61
CA VAL A 230 -24.23 6.97 5.42
C VAL A 230 -24.79 7.44 4.08
N PHE A 231 -24.59 6.68 2.99
CA PHE A 231 -25.16 7.06 1.69
C PHE A 231 -26.68 6.97 1.65
N VAL A 232 -27.29 6.03 2.38
CA VAL A 232 -28.76 5.98 2.53
C VAL A 232 -29.29 7.25 3.19
N GLU A 233 -28.64 7.71 4.26
CA GLU A 233 -29.04 8.95 4.96
C GLU A 233 -28.74 10.20 4.13
N ALA A 234 -27.55 10.31 3.56
CA ALA A 234 -27.17 11.44 2.73
C ALA A 234 -28.09 11.59 1.49
N LYS A 235 -28.57 10.47 0.93
CA LYS A 235 -29.49 10.51 -0.21
C LYS A 235 -30.88 11.06 0.13
N LYS A 236 -31.30 11.02 1.40
CA LYS A 236 -32.55 11.66 1.83
C LYS A 236 -32.46 13.19 1.73
N GLU A 237 -31.25 13.75 1.93
CA GLU A 237 -30.99 15.20 1.86
C GLU A 237 -30.63 15.64 0.43
N ASN A 238 -29.94 14.79 -0.33
CA ASN A 238 -29.58 15.05 -1.74
C ASN A 238 -29.81 13.79 -2.58
N GLY A 239 -30.90 13.74 -3.32
CA GLY A 239 -31.33 12.61 -4.11
C GLY A 239 -30.42 12.26 -5.30
N ASP A 240 -29.56 13.20 -5.72
CA ASP A 240 -28.72 13.05 -6.93
C ASP A 240 -27.46 12.21 -6.68
N ILE A 241 -27.04 12.07 -5.41
CA ILE A 241 -25.84 11.31 -5.07
C ILE A 241 -26.07 9.80 -5.18
N LYS A 242 -25.07 9.11 -5.71
CA LYS A 242 -25.06 7.65 -5.84
C LYS A 242 -23.75 7.06 -5.31
N LEU A 243 -23.80 5.86 -4.75
CA LEU A 243 -22.63 5.08 -4.38
C LEU A 243 -22.47 3.93 -5.37
N GLU A 244 -21.31 3.84 -6.02
CA GLU A 244 -20.90 2.68 -6.80
C GLU A 244 -19.86 1.87 -6.03
N ILE A 245 -20.12 0.58 -5.83
CA ILE A 245 -19.23 -0.34 -5.13
C ILE A 245 -18.63 -1.30 -6.15
N VAL A 246 -17.31 -1.36 -6.22
CA VAL A 246 -16.56 -2.16 -7.18
C VAL A 246 -15.62 -3.13 -6.46
N SER A 247 -15.65 -4.40 -6.83
CA SER A 247 -14.76 -5.43 -6.30
C SER A 247 -14.50 -6.51 -7.34
N GLY A 248 -13.27 -7.02 -7.40
CA GLY A 248 -12.94 -8.16 -8.26
C GLY A 248 -12.84 -7.86 -9.75
N VAL A 249 -12.73 -6.59 -10.13
CA VAL A 249 -12.60 -6.17 -11.54
C VAL A 249 -11.12 -6.04 -11.94
N SER A 250 -10.86 -6.03 -13.24
CA SER A 250 -9.51 -5.77 -13.78
C SER A 250 -9.07 -4.33 -13.51
N GLN A 251 -7.76 -4.08 -13.59
CA GLN A 251 -7.21 -2.73 -13.43
C GLN A 251 -7.74 -1.75 -14.48
N ASP A 252 -7.86 -2.21 -15.73
CA ASP A 252 -8.35 -1.37 -16.84
C ASP A 252 -9.82 -1.00 -16.64
N GLU A 253 -10.65 -1.95 -16.19
CA GLU A 253 -12.05 -1.69 -15.87
C GLU A 253 -12.18 -0.72 -14.69
N LEU A 254 -11.37 -0.90 -13.64
CA LEU A 254 -11.34 0.02 -12.51
C LEU A 254 -10.99 1.45 -12.95
N MET A 255 -9.96 1.61 -13.78
CA MET A 255 -9.54 2.91 -14.29
C MET A 255 -10.64 3.57 -15.14
N GLN A 256 -11.35 2.82 -15.98
CA GLN A 256 -12.51 3.34 -16.72
C GLN A 256 -13.61 3.84 -15.79
N LYS A 257 -13.91 3.09 -14.71
CA LYS A 257 -14.90 3.51 -13.71
C LYS A 257 -14.46 4.77 -12.96
N ILE A 258 -13.19 4.87 -12.59
CA ILE A 258 -12.61 6.06 -11.96
C ILE A 258 -12.73 7.27 -12.90
N GLN A 259 -12.38 7.14 -14.17
CA GLN A 259 -12.47 8.24 -15.13
C GLN A 259 -13.91 8.77 -15.33
N ASN A 260 -14.92 7.94 -15.12
CA ASN A 260 -16.33 8.28 -15.31
C ASN A 260 -17.08 8.57 -13.99
N CYS A 261 -16.47 8.41 -12.82
CA CYS A 261 -17.11 8.71 -11.54
C CYS A 261 -17.13 10.22 -11.25
N TYR A 262 -17.93 10.62 -10.27
CA TYR A 262 -17.93 11.97 -9.70
C TYR A 262 -16.69 12.17 -8.82
N ALA A 263 -16.54 11.33 -7.80
CA ALA A 263 -15.44 11.35 -6.85
C ALA A 263 -15.10 9.93 -6.41
N VAL A 264 -13.90 9.73 -5.86
CA VAL A 264 -13.53 8.48 -5.19
C VAL A 264 -13.65 8.63 -3.67
N ILE A 265 -14.07 7.56 -3.00
CA ILE A 265 -14.29 7.57 -1.55
C ILE A 265 -13.72 6.32 -0.89
N LEU A 266 -12.98 6.48 0.21
CA LEU A 266 -12.40 5.36 0.96
C LEU A 266 -12.44 5.64 2.46
N LEU A 267 -13.28 4.89 3.19
CA LEU A 267 -13.50 5.01 4.63
C LEU A 267 -12.77 3.93 5.43
N SER A 268 -11.62 3.44 4.95
CA SER A 268 -10.85 2.45 5.71
C SER A 268 -10.57 2.93 7.12
N ILE A 269 -10.66 2.05 8.10
CA ILE A 269 -10.33 2.37 9.50
C ILE A 269 -8.91 2.89 9.62
N SER A 270 -8.00 2.35 8.82
CA SER A 270 -6.69 2.92 8.49
C SER A 270 -6.26 2.45 7.12
N ASP A 271 -5.48 3.25 6.40
CA ASP A 271 -4.89 2.84 5.13
C ASP A 271 -3.52 3.49 4.94
N VAL A 272 -2.50 2.68 4.75
CA VAL A 272 -1.12 3.19 4.67
C VAL A 272 -0.91 4.09 3.45
N SER A 273 -1.30 3.60 2.28
CA SER A 273 -1.12 4.29 0.99
C SER A 273 -2.11 3.71 -0.04
N PRO A 274 -3.37 4.19 0.00
CA PRO A 274 -4.48 3.63 -0.79
C PRO A 274 -4.34 3.93 -2.28
N ASN A 275 -4.12 2.88 -3.09
CA ASN A 275 -3.97 3.01 -4.55
C ASN A 275 -5.21 3.64 -5.21
N LEU A 276 -6.43 3.32 -4.75
CA LEU A 276 -7.66 3.92 -5.29
C LEU A 276 -7.62 5.46 -5.27
N ILE A 277 -7.09 6.03 -4.20
CA ILE A 277 -6.96 7.49 -4.08
C ILE A 277 -5.90 8.02 -5.04
N LEU A 278 -4.77 7.34 -5.16
CA LEU A 278 -3.70 7.73 -6.10
C LEU A 278 -4.18 7.65 -7.56
N GLU A 279 -4.94 6.63 -7.89
CA GLU A 279 -5.59 6.44 -9.19
C GLU A 279 -6.66 7.52 -9.46
N GLY A 280 -7.44 7.89 -8.43
CA GLY A 280 -8.38 9.01 -8.49
C GLY A 280 -7.66 10.34 -8.76
N ILE A 281 -6.55 10.60 -8.09
CA ILE A 281 -5.71 11.79 -8.30
C ILE A 281 -5.16 11.81 -9.73
N MET A 282 -4.71 10.66 -10.27
CA MET A 282 -4.28 10.57 -11.69
C MET A 282 -5.40 10.96 -12.65
N ALA A 283 -6.64 10.57 -12.36
CA ALA A 283 -7.82 10.89 -13.19
C ALA A 283 -8.44 12.26 -12.87
N ASN A 284 -7.77 13.12 -12.10
CA ASN A 284 -8.25 14.44 -11.68
C ASN A 284 -9.64 14.38 -11.00
N LYS A 285 -9.86 13.35 -10.16
CA LYS A 285 -11.10 13.19 -9.40
C LYS A 285 -10.92 13.68 -7.97
N PRO A 286 -11.84 14.51 -7.45
CA PRO A 286 -11.92 14.78 -6.02
C PRO A 286 -12.05 13.49 -5.22
N PHE A 287 -11.61 13.50 -3.96
CA PHE A 287 -11.68 12.32 -3.14
C PHE A 287 -12.00 12.61 -1.67
N ILE A 288 -12.63 11.62 -1.03
CA ILE A 288 -12.85 11.59 0.42
C ILE A 288 -12.05 10.41 0.99
N LEU A 289 -11.24 10.67 1.99
CA LEU A 289 -10.32 9.70 2.57
C LEU A 289 -10.32 9.77 4.10
N THR A 290 -10.11 8.64 4.75
CA THR A 290 -9.87 8.60 6.20
C THR A 290 -8.67 9.47 6.62
N LYS A 291 -8.75 10.10 7.80
CA LYS A 291 -7.61 10.78 8.43
C LYS A 291 -6.50 9.80 8.83
N GLU A 292 -6.88 8.54 9.10
CA GLU A 292 -5.99 7.46 9.52
C GLU A 292 -5.23 6.87 8.32
N THR A 293 -4.44 7.73 7.66
CA THR A 293 -3.66 7.35 6.47
C THR A 293 -2.25 7.90 6.52
N GLY A 294 -1.31 7.14 5.95
CA GLY A 294 0.06 7.59 5.77
C GLY A 294 0.23 8.70 4.72
N LEU A 295 -0.82 9.00 3.96
CA LEU A 295 -0.83 10.05 2.94
C LEU A 295 -1.35 11.41 3.45
N TYR A 296 -1.82 11.49 4.70
CA TYR A 296 -2.44 12.71 5.23
C TYR A 296 -1.55 13.95 5.02
N GLY A 297 -0.29 13.89 5.43
CA GLY A 297 0.63 15.03 5.31
C GLY A 297 0.86 15.53 3.88
N LYS A 298 0.78 14.62 2.90
CA LYS A 298 0.98 14.94 1.46
C LYS A 298 -0.29 15.44 0.79
N LEU A 299 -1.47 14.95 1.21
CA LEU A 299 -2.73 15.15 0.50
C LEU A 299 -3.72 16.07 1.23
N LYS A 300 -3.39 16.57 2.45
CA LYS A 300 -4.29 17.35 3.29
C LYS A 300 -4.90 18.59 2.60
N ASP A 301 -4.15 19.21 1.70
CA ASP A 301 -4.54 20.45 1.04
C ASP A 301 -5.38 20.22 -0.24
N ILE A 302 -5.46 18.96 -0.71
CA ILE A 302 -6.15 18.62 -1.96
C ILE A 302 -7.31 17.63 -1.77
N GLY A 303 -7.44 17.02 -0.61
CA GLY A 303 -8.46 16.01 -0.30
C GLY A 303 -9.40 16.41 0.82
N ILE A 304 -10.52 15.70 0.92
CA ILE A 304 -11.47 15.82 2.03
C ILE A 304 -11.23 14.65 2.98
N PHE A 305 -10.96 14.95 4.24
CA PHE A 305 -10.62 13.97 5.24
C PHE A 305 -11.72 13.80 6.29
N ILE A 306 -11.98 12.53 6.65
CA ILE A 306 -13.04 12.14 7.57
C ILE A 306 -12.51 11.30 8.73
N ASP A 307 -13.25 11.31 9.83
CA ASP A 307 -13.14 10.26 10.84
C ASP A 307 -13.94 9.03 10.37
N PRO A 308 -13.30 7.87 10.15
CA PRO A 308 -13.98 6.70 9.60
C PRO A 308 -15.01 6.09 10.56
N LEU A 309 -15.01 6.49 11.84
CA LEU A 309 -15.93 6.00 12.86
C LEU A 309 -17.08 6.97 13.15
N ASP A 310 -17.07 8.17 12.59
CA ASP A 310 -18.11 9.19 12.75
C ASP A 310 -18.98 9.28 11.50
N GLY A 311 -20.18 8.67 11.56
CA GLY A 311 -21.13 8.66 10.45
C GLY A 311 -21.65 10.07 10.06
N GLU A 312 -21.79 10.98 11.04
CA GLU A 312 -22.23 12.35 10.77
C GLU A 312 -21.12 13.16 10.08
N ASP A 313 -19.85 13.01 10.49
CA ASP A 313 -18.72 13.66 9.79
C ASP A 313 -18.66 13.17 8.34
N ILE A 314 -18.80 11.85 8.11
CA ILE A 314 -18.80 11.26 6.78
C ILE A 314 -19.95 11.82 5.93
N LYS A 315 -21.19 11.81 6.46
CA LYS A 315 -22.38 12.34 5.78
C LYS A 315 -22.19 13.80 5.39
N LYS A 316 -21.78 14.63 6.35
CA LYS A 316 -21.50 16.06 6.13
C LYS A 316 -20.48 16.28 5.02
N LYS A 317 -19.40 15.49 4.96
CA LYS A 317 -18.36 15.62 3.94
C LYS A 317 -18.79 15.12 2.57
N VAL A 318 -19.64 14.10 2.51
CA VAL A 318 -20.24 13.63 1.25
C VAL A 318 -21.15 14.71 0.68
N LEU A 319 -22.06 15.29 1.51
CA LEU A 319 -22.95 16.37 1.08
C LEU A 319 -22.18 17.64 0.72
N PHE A 320 -21.14 17.97 1.48
CA PHE A 320 -20.25 19.09 1.17
C PHE A 320 -19.61 18.95 -0.22
N LEU A 321 -19.08 17.77 -0.56
CA LEU A 321 -18.50 17.56 -1.90
C LEU A 321 -19.57 17.48 -2.99
N ALA A 322 -20.80 17.11 -2.66
CA ALA A 322 -21.90 17.07 -3.63
C ALA A 322 -22.39 18.45 -4.09
N ASP A 323 -22.00 19.54 -3.38
CA ASP A 323 -22.19 20.91 -3.84
C ASP A 323 -21.27 21.23 -5.02
N ASP A 324 -21.79 21.90 -6.04
CA ASP A 324 -21.08 22.10 -7.31
C ASP A 324 -19.87 23.06 -7.18
N ASN A 325 -19.94 24.06 -6.28
CA ASN A 325 -18.84 24.99 -6.03
C ASN A 325 -17.69 24.29 -5.30
N ASN A 326 -18.01 23.52 -4.26
CA ASN A 326 -17.04 22.73 -3.52
C ASN A 326 -16.40 21.66 -4.42
N TYR A 327 -17.20 21.00 -5.25
CA TYR A 327 -16.69 20.05 -6.25
C TYR A 327 -15.67 20.69 -7.19
N LYS A 328 -16.02 21.84 -7.76
CA LYS A 328 -15.14 22.59 -8.68
C LYS A 328 -13.82 22.94 -7.99
N GLU A 329 -13.89 23.46 -6.76
CA GLU A 329 -12.70 23.81 -5.98
C GLU A 329 -11.79 22.61 -5.75
N TYR A 330 -12.33 21.48 -5.26
CA TYR A 330 -11.51 20.29 -4.98
C TYR A 330 -11.01 19.61 -6.26
N LYS A 331 -11.76 19.66 -7.35
CA LYS A 331 -11.29 19.22 -8.67
C LYS A 331 -10.08 20.03 -9.15
N GLU A 332 -10.10 21.34 -8.98
CA GLU A 332 -8.98 22.22 -9.31
C GLU A 332 -7.77 21.95 -8.41
N ARG A 333 -7.97 21.78 -7.09
CA ARG A 333 -6.89 21.41 -6.17
C ARG A 333 -6.22 20.11 -6.56
N VAL A 334 -6.99 19.06 -6.90
CA VAL A 334 -6.46 17.79 -7.37
C VAL A 334 -5.74 17.94 -8.71
N ALA A 335 -6.30 18.71 -9.67
CA ALA A 335 -5.68 18.93 -10.96
C ALA A 335 -4.31 19.63 -10.85
N ASN A 336 -4.16 20.55 -9.90
CA ASN A 336 -2.92 21.29 -9.65
C ASN A 336 -1.88 20.50 -8.83
N PHE A 337 -2.22 19.31 -8.34
CA PHE A 337 -1.28 18.45 -7.63
C PHE A 337 -0.40 17.68 -8.62
N ASN A 338 0.85 18.12 -8.76
CA ASN A 338 1.82 17.65 -9.76
C ASN A 338 2.94 16.80 -9.14
N PHE A 339 2.61 15.80 -8.37
CA PHE A 339 3.58 14.84 -7.87
C PHE A 339 3.51 13.54 -8.66
N THR A 340 4.65 13.03 -9.12
CA THR A 340 4.78 11.75 -9.81
C THR A 340 5.87 10.90 -9.18
N HIS A 341 5.65 9.58 -9.15
CA HIS A 341 6.63 8.60 -8.71
C HIS A 341 6.50 7.36 -9.59
N SER A 342 7.32 7.28 -10.60
CA SER A 342 7.23 6.27 -11.65
C SER A 342 7.78 4.90 -11.20
N TRP A 343 7.39 3.84 -11.90
CA TRP A 343 7.94 2.50 -11.67
C TRP A 343 9.45 2.44 -11.87
N LYS A 344 10.00 3.27 -12.77
CA LYS A 344 11.44 3.41 -12.96
C LYS A 344 12.13 3.98 -11.73
N GLN A 345 11.56 5.00 -11.10
CA GLN A 345 12.07 5.55 -9.84
C GLN A 345 11.99 4.52 -8.72
N ILE A 346 10.84 3.84 -8.56
CA ILE A 346 10.64 2.78 -7.57
C ILE A 346 11.69 1.67 -7.73
N ALA A 347 11.89 1.17 -8.94
CA ALA A 347 12.89 0.14 -9.21
C ALA A 347 14.32 0.63 -8.94
N GLY A 348 14.63 1.86 -9.34
CA GLY A 348 15.90 2.52 -9.06
C GLY A 348 16.19 2.63 -7.57
N GLU A 349 15.22 3.04 -6.76
CA GLU A 349 15.34 3.14 -5.30
C GLU A 349 15.63 1.80 -4.62
N PHE A 350 14.99 0.69 -5.08
CA PHE A 350 15.34 -0.65 -4.61
C PHE A 350 16.80 -0.99 -4.92
N LEU A 351 17.28 -0.64 -6.10
CA LEU A 351 18.66 -0.89 -6.49
C LEU A 351 19.66 -0.01 -5.73
N GLU A 352 19.31 1.24 -5.44
CA GLU A 352 20.14 2.12 -4.61
C GLU A 352 20.23 1.57 -3.16
N ILE A 353 19.13 1.11 -2.59
CA ILE A 353 19.19 0.41 -1.30
C ILE A 353 20.11 -0.81 -1.41
N TYR A 354 19.95 -1.63 -2.43
CA TYR A 354 20.78 -2.82 -2.62
C TYR A 354 22.28 -2.51 -2.71
N LYS A 355 22.68 -1.42 -3.35
CA LYS A 355 24.08 -0.98 -3.46
C LYS A 355 24.68 -0.57 -2.10
N LYS A 356 23.84 -0.08 -1.17
CA LYS A 356 24.25 0.33 0.18
C LYS A 356 24.39 -0.85 1.15
N LEU A 357 23.83 -2.01 0.83
CA LEU A 357 23.90 -3.23 1.64
C LEU A 357 25.18 -4.03 1.39
#